data_6351a8e4f2219f179b0d1c8759231f88
#
_entry.id   6351a8e4f2219f179b0d1c8759231f88
#
_cell.length_a   1.000
_cell.length_b   1.000
_cell.length_c   1.000
_cell.angle_alpha   90.00
_cell.angle_beta   90.00
_cell.angle_gamma   90.00
#
_symmetry.space_group_name_H-M   'P 1'
#
loop_
_entity.id
_entity.type
_entity.pdbx_description
1 polymer ?
#
loop_
_entity_poly.entity_id
_entity_poly.type
_entity_poly.pdbx_seq_one_letter_code
_entity_poly.pdbx_strand_id
1 'polypeptide(L)'
;MVVGVLAAGRRLQTSLFAALLTTLLLVAQIERFLPEMDASISSRYAARTVKIVWPELSLDNAAIWQINRSFAYQLNYYAHKEIPEWKPGEPRPALVFVAKGKQQEAANYGFRCADFAVPPAVIPCRDAGSLGGLGGGNTGNNLSDRQPR
;
A
#
# COMPACT_ATOMS: atom_id res chain seq x y z
N MET A 1 -16.81 -1.70 64.34
CA MET A 1 -16.77 -2.67 63.22
C MET A 1 -17.32 -2.10 61.90
N VAL A 2 -18.27 -1.22 61.89
CA VAL A 2 -18.92 -0.68 60.67
C VAL A 2 -17.99 0.21 59.82
N VAL A 3 -17.06 0.97 60.40
CA VAL A 3 -16.14 1.90 59.69
C VAL A 3 -15.13 1.15 58.81
N GLY A 4 -14.71 -0.05 59.22
CA GLY A 4 -13.76 -0.87 58.46
C GLY A 4 -14.34 -1.41 57.14
N VAL A 5 -15.61 -1.77 57.14
CA VAL A 5 -16.31 -2.30 55.96
C VAL A 5 -16.54 -1.21 54.91
N LEU A 6 -16.86 0.02 55.33
CA LEU A 6 -17.03 1.16 54.42
C LEU A 6 -15.70 1.58 53.76
N ALA A 7 -14.58 1.53 54.49
CA ALA A 7 -13.25 1.84 53.96
C ALA A 7 -12.75 0.77 52.97
N ALA A 8 -13.06 -0.51 53.22
CA ALA A 8 -12.73 -1.60 52.27
C ALA A 8 -13.55 -1.50 50.98
N GLY A 9 -14.83 -1.15 51.06
CA GLY A 9 -15.71 -0.95 49.90
C GLY A 9 -15.21 0.18 48.98
N ARG A 10 -14.79 1.31 49.56
CA ARG A 10 -14.22 2.43 48.75
C ARG A 10 -12.93 2.05 48.06
N ARG A 11 -12.03 1.30 48.72
CA ARG A 11 -10.78 0.82 48.10
C ARG A 11 -11.06 -0.16 46.95
N LEU A 12 -12.04 -1.03 47.10
CA LEU A 12 -12.44 -1.96 46.04
C LEU A 12 -13.00 -1.20 44.81
N GLN A 13 -13.86 -0.20 45.05
CA GLN A 13 -14.42 0.61 43.95
C GLN A 13 -13.34 1.40 43.21
N THR A 14 -12.37 2.00 43.92
CA THR A 14 -11.28 2.74 43.29
C THR A 14 -10.37 1.81 42.49
N SER A 15 -10.08 0.58 42.96
CA SER A 15 -9.27 -0.38 42.22
C SER A 15 -9.97 -0.90 40.96
N LEU A 16 -11.28 -1.16 41.03
CA LEU A 16 -12.07 -1.56 39.86
C LEU A 16 -12.16 -0.44 38.83
N PHE A 17 -12.35 0.80 39.27
CA PHE A 17 -12.37 1.97 38.38
C PHE A 17 -11.01 2.17 37.69
N ALA A 18 -9.90 2.05 38.43
CA ALA A 18 -8.56 2.15 37.88
C ALA A 18 -8.29 1.04 36.85
N ALA A 19 -8.68 -0.21 37.15
CA ALA A 19 -8.55 -1.33 36.24
C ALA A 19 -9.35 -1.11 34.93
N LEU A 20 -10.60 -0.65 35.06
CA LEU A 20 -11.45 -0.34 33.91
C LEU A 20 -10.82 0.76 33.04
N LEU A 21 -10.37 1.85 33.67
CA LEU A 21 -9.74 2.96 32.95
C LEU A 21 -8.47 2.52 32.23
N THR A 22 -7.63 1.70 32.88
CA THR A 22 -6.41 1.15 32.28
C THR A 22 -6.74 0.28 31.08
N THR A 23 -7.76 -0.57 31.18
CA THR A 23 -8.20 -1.44 30.08
C THR A 23 -8.71 -0.60 28.89
N LEU A 24 -9.52 0.43 29.15
CA LEU A 24 -10.00 1.32 28.10
C LEU A 24 -8.87 2.07 27.39
N LEU A 25 -7.87 2.55 28.14
CA LEU A 25 -6.70 3.20 27.57
C LEU A 25 -5.88 2.23 26.73
N LEU A 26 -5.68 0.99 27.17
CA LEU A 26 -4.98 -0.03 26.39
C LEU A 26 -5.72 -0.35 25.09
N VAL A 27 -7.03 -0.53 25.13
CA VAL A 27 -7.85 -0.77 23.93
C VAL A 27 -7.73 0.40 22.95
N ALA A 28 -7.86 1.64 23.44
CA ALA A 28 -7.72 2.83 22.59
C ALA A 28 -6.32 2.94 21.94
N GLN A 29 -5.26 2.57 22.68
CA GLN A 29 -3.90 2.53 22.14
C GLN A 29 -3.77 1.45 21.07
N ILE A 30 -4.30 0.26 21.30
CA ILE A 30 -4.27 -0.85 20.34
C ILE A 30 -4.99 -0.47 19.06
N GLU A 31 -6.19 0.11 19.12
CA GLU A 31 -6.96 0.55 17.97
C GLU A 31 -6.22 1.62 17.15
N ARG A 32 -5.43 2.46 17.79
CA ARG A 32 -4.63 3.48 17.11
C ARG A 32 -3.37 2.92 16.45
N PHE A 33 -2.67 1.98 17.09
CA PHE A 33 -1.41 1.43 16.60
C PHE A 33 -1.57 0.29 15.59
N LEU A 34 -2.63 -0.52 15.71
CA LEU A 34 -2.85 -1.66 14.82
C LEU A 34 -2.86 -1.29 13.33
N PRO A 35 -3.55 -0.23 12.87
CA PRO A 35 -3.54 0.14 11.46
C PRO A 35 -2.16 0.54 10.93
N GLU A 36 -1.36 1.24 11.74
CA GLU A 36 0.01 1.64 11.35
C GLU A 36 0.94 0.43 11.28
N MET A 37 0.79 -0.51 12.20
CA MET A 37 1.53 -1.77 12.19
C MET A 37 1.13 -2.64 10.99
N ASP A 38 -0.16 -2.77 10.69
CA ASP A 38 -0.62 -3.55 9.53
C ASP A 38 -0.04 -2.98 8.23
N ALA A 39 -0.04 -1.66 8.04
CA ALA A 39 0.56 -1.01 6.87
C ALA A 39 2.07 -1.27 6.76
N SER A 40 2.79 -1.38 7.88
CA SER A 40 4.24 -1.60 7.89
C SER A 40 4.65 -3.06 7.73
N ILE A 41 3.78 -4.01 8.10
CA ILE A 41 4.10 -5.45 8.15
C ILE A 41 3.39 -6.22 7.03
N SER A 42 2.29 -5.70 6.50
CA SER A 42 1.43 -6.43 5.57
C SER A 42 1.45 -5.86 4.16
N SER A 43 1.61 -6.74 3.16
CA SER A 43 1.43 -6.40 1.74
C SER A 43 -0.04 -6.22 1.36
N ARG A 44 -0.99 -6.51 2.26
CA ARG A 44 -2.44 -6.35 2.04
C ARG A 44 -2.80 -4.90 1.70
N TYR A 45 -2.15 -3.95 2.38
CA TYR A 45 -2.37 -2.53 2.15
C TYR A 45 -1.95 -2.14 0.73
N ALA A 46 -0.79 -2.61 0.26
CA ALA A 46 -0.32 -2.37 -1.11
C ALA A 46 -1.28 -2.95 -2.16
N ALA A 47 -1.74 -4.19 -1.97
CA ALA A 47 -2.69 -4.83 -2.89
C ALA A 47 -4.05 -4.12 -2.93
N ARG A 48 -4.55 -3.63 -1.79
CA ARG A 48 -5.78 -2.83 -1.72
C ARG A 48 -5.62 -1.47 -2.39
N THR A 49 -4.49 -0.81 -2.19
CA THR A 49 -4.21 0.50 -2.79
C THR A 49 -4.26 0.45 -4.30
N VAL A 50 -3.73 -0.60 -4.92
CA VAL A 50 -3.83 -0.77 -6.40
C VAL A 50 -5.28 -0.71 -6.85
N LYS A 51 -6.18 -1.43 -6.18
CA LYS A 51 -7.61 -1.46 -6.52
C LYS A 51 -8.32 -0.12 -6.36
N ILE A 52 -7.82 0.73 -5.45
CA ILE A 52 -8.42 2.05 -5.15
C ILE A 52 -7.84 3.12 -6.08
N VAL A 53 -6.52 3.16 -6.23
CA VAL A 53 -5.80 4.22 -6.95
C VAL A 53 -5.76 3.97 -8.46
N TRP A 54 -5.68 2.69 -8.85
CA TRP A 54 -5.60 2.26 -10.25
C TRP A 54 -6.51 1.07 -10.50
N PRO A 55 -7.84 1.25 -10.46
CA PRO A 55 -8.82 0.17 -10.61
C PRO A 55 -8.72 -0.55 -11.95
N GLU A 56 -8.11 0.11 -12.95
CA GLU A 56 -7.85 -0.45 -14.28
C GLU A 56 -6.68 -1.46 -14.30
N LEU A 57 -5.82 -1.45 -13.28
CA LEU A 57 -4.69 -2.35 -13.22
C LEU A 57 -5.05 -3.64 -12.47
N SER A 58 -4.81 -4.77 -13.12
CA SER A 58 -4.95 -6.08 -12.50
C SER A 58 -3.64 -6.51 -11.85
N LEU A 59 -3.75 -7.20 -10.72
CA LEU A 59 -2.61 -7.89 -10.11
C LEU A 59 -2.10 -9.02 -11.00
N ASP A 60 -2.86 -9.42 -12.05
CA ASP A 60 -2.46 -10.47 -12.98
C ASP A 60 -1.22 -10.12 -13.81
N ASN A 61 -1.01 -8.85 -14.10
CA ASN A 61 0.15 -8.35 -14.85
C ASN A 61 1.14 -7.60 -13.96
N ALA A 62 1.09 -7.90 -12.67
CA ALA A 62 2.01 -7.32 -11.70
C ALA A 62 3.34 -8.07 -11.67
N ALA A 63 4.40 -7.37 -11.29
CA ALA A 63 5.69 -7.93 -10.96
C ALA A 63 6.19 -7.40 -9.62
N ILE A 64 7.19 -8.04 -9.05
CA ILE A 64 7.87 -7.60 -7.83
C ILE A 64 9.30 -7.22 -8.19
N TRP A 65 9.85 -6.23 -7.46
CA TRP A 65 11.23 -5.81 -7.65
C TRP A 65 11.88 -5.43 -6.32
N GLN A 66 12.96 -6.10 -5.99
CA GLN A 66 13.73 -5.88 -4.77
C GLN A 66 12.90 -5.93 -3.48
N ILE A 67 11.92 -6.80 -3.41
CA ILE A 67 11.07 -7.01 -2.22
C ILE A 67 11.63 -8.17 -1.42
N ASN A 68 11.49 -8.08 -0.08
CA ASN A 68 11.79 -9.21 0.80
C ASN A 68 10.84 -10.38 0.51
N ARG A 69 11.37 -11.60 0.58
CA ARG A 69 10.66 -12.85 0.32
C ARG A 69 9.34 -12.99 1.09
N SER A 70 9.30 -12.55 2.35
CA SER A 70 8.08 -12.60 3.16
C SER A 70 6.95 -11.75 2.58
N PHE A 71 7.25 -10.56 2.06
CA PHE A 71 6.27 -9.71 1.40
C PHE A 71 5.87 -10.24 0.01
N ALA A 72 6.80 -10.85 -0.72
CA ALA A 72 6.50 -11.52 -1.98
C ALA A 72 5.47 -12.63 -1.79
N TYR A 73 5.65 -13.50 -0.79
CA TYR A 73 4.68 -14.54 -0.47
C TYR A 73 3.31 -13.99 -0.07
N GLN A 74 3.26 -12.91 0.70
CA GLN A 74 2.00 -12.26 1.02
C GLN A 74 1.30 -11.71 -0.23
N LEU A 75 2.04 -11.07 -1.14
CA LEU A 75 1.48 -10.57 -2.40
C LEU A 75 0.93 -11.71 -3.27
N ASN A 76 1.67 -12.82 -3.37
CA ASN A 76 1.24 -14.03 -4.07
C ASN A 76 -0.08 -14.58 -3.51
N TYR A 77 -0.21 -14.56 -2.17
CA TYR A 77 -1.46 -14.95 -1.51
C TYR A 77 -2.65 -14.07 -1.94
N TYR A 78 -2.47 -12.74 -1.98
CA TYR A 78 -3.53 -11.81 -2.39
C TYR A 78 -3.80 -11.80 -3.90
N ALA A 79 -2.81 -12.14 -4.70
CA ALA A 79 -2.95 -12.28 -6.16
C ALA A 79 -3.50 -13.66 -6.56
N HIS A 80 -3.56 -14.64 -5.64
CA HIS A 80 -3.88 -16.04 -5.89
C HIS A 80 -2.99 -16.70 -6.96
N LYS A 81 -1.77 -16.20 -7.12
CA LYS A 81 -0.76 -16.71 -8.05
C LYS A 81 0.63 -16.23 -7.66
N GLU A 82 1.66 -16.84 -8.23
CA GLU A 82 3.02 -16.37 -8.13
C GLU A 82 3.23 -15.13 -9.02
N ILE A 83 3.66 -14.04 -8.38
CA ILE A 83 3.99 -12.79 -9.07
C ILE A 83 5.47 -12.86 -9.47
N PRO A 84 5.80 -12.71 -10.77
CA PRO A 84 7.17 -12.80 -11.24
C PRO A 84 8.04 -11.64 -10.71
N GLU A 85 9.33 -11.91 -10.54
CA GLU A 85 10.30 -10.88 -10.25
C GLU A 85 10.70 -10.19 -11.56
N TRP A 86 10.59 -8.86 -11.61
CA TRP A 86 11.06 -8.05 -12.72
C TRP A 86 12.52 -7.68 -12.53
N LYS A 87 13.28 -7.70 -13.62
CA LYS A 87 14.69 -7.29 -13.68
C LYS A 87 14.88 -6.13 -14.64
N PRO A 88 15.76 -5.16 -14.32
CA PRO A 88 16.14 -4.12 -15.26
C PRO A 88 16.65 -4.70 -16.57
N GLY A 89 16.10 -4.19 -17.68
CA GLY A 89 16.39 -4.72 -19.04
C GLY A 89 15.29 -5.61 -19.61
N GLU A 90 14.38 -6.11 -18.78
CA GLU A 90 13.19 -6.82 -19.23
C GLU A 90 12.06 -5.83 -19.61
N PRO A 91 11.08 -6.25 -20.41
CA PRO A 91 9.89 -5.44 -20.69
C PRO A 91 9.25 -4.96 -19.39
N ARG A 92 8.88 -3.67 -19.33
CA ARG A 92 8.30 -3.10 -18.12
C ARG A 92 6.90 -3.64 -17.89
N PRO A 93 6.61 -4.19 -16.71
CA PRO A 93 5.25 -4.58 -16.34
C PRO A 93 4.39 -3.33 -16.12
N ALA A 94 3.09 -3.44 -16.34
CA ALA A 94 2.14 -2.34 -16.09
C ALA A 94 2.11 -1.91 -14.61
N LEU A 95 2.37 -2.86 -13.71
CA LEU A 95 2.39 -2.68 -12.26
C LEU A 95 3.62 -3.39 -11.67
N VAL A 96 4.38 -2.70 -10.85
CA VAL A 96 5.48 -3.29 -10.07
C VAL A 96 5.33 -2.93 -8.60
N PHE A 97 5.57 -3.90 -7.73
CA PHE A 97 5.66 -3.67 -6.30
C PHE A 97 7.14 -3.53 -5.91
N VAL A 98 7.46 -2.48 -5.18
CA VAL A 98 8.82 -2.18 -4.74
C VAL A 98 8.92 -2.09 -3.22
N ALA A 99 10.10 -2.36 -2.66
CA ALA A 99 10.35 -2.16 -1.25
C ALA A 99 10.34 -0.67 -0.89
N LYS A 100 9.95 -0.37 0.36
CA LYS A 100 10.07 0.97 0.93
C LYS A 100 11.50 1.51 0.77
N GLY A 101 11.62 2.76 0.28
CA GLY A 101 12.90 3.40 0.00
C GLY A 101 13.45 3.16 -1.41
N LYS A 102 12.80 2.31 -2.23
CA LYS A 102 13.20 2.03 -3.61
C LYS A 102 12.40 2.80 -4.66
N GLN A 103 11.51 3.70 -4.25
CA GLN A 103 10.63 4.46 -5.16
C GLN A 103 11.43 5.32 -6.15
N GLN A 104 12.50 5.99 -5.66
CA GLN A 104 13.34 6.84 -6.49
C GLN A 104 14.08 6.02 -7.54
N GLU A 105 14.55 4.83 -7.16
CA GLU A 105 15.21 3.91 -8.09
C GLU A 105 14.20 3.39 -9.13
N ALA A 106 12.98 3.05 -8.73
CA ALA A 106 11.90 2.68 -9.64
C ALA A 106 11.54 3.81 -10.62
N ALA A 107 11.53 5.06 -10.14
CA ALA A 107 11.29 6.22 -10.98
C ALA A 107 12.36 6.38 -12.08
N ASN A 108 13.61 6.05 -11.81
CA ASN A 108 14.70 6.07 -12.82
C ASN A 108 14.44 5.05 -13.95
N TYR A 109 13.69 3.99 -13.69
CA TYR A 109 13.26 3.01 -14.69
C TYR A 109 11.92 3.36 -15.35
N GLY A 110 11.35 4.53 -15.05
CA GLY A 110 10.12 5.01 -15.67
C GLY A 110 8.84 4.56 -14.98
N PHE A 111 8.92 4.11 -13.73
CA PHE A 111 7.74 3.81 -12.91
C PHE A 111 7.30 5.02 -12.11
N ARG A 112 6.00 5.16 -11.94
CA ARG A 112 5.39 6.17 -11.05
C ARG A 112 4.76 5.47 -9.85
N CYS A 113 5.32 5.68 -8.69
CA CYS A 113 4.86 5.07 -7.45
C CYS A 113 3.68 5.82 -6.84
N ALA A 114 2.82 5.11 -6.14
CA ALA A 114 1.77 5.71 -5.34
C ALA A 114 2.39 6.48 -4.17
N ASP A 115 1.81 7.64 -3.89
CA ASP A 115 2.21 8.48 -2.77
C ASP A 115 1.39 8.12 -1.52
N PHE A 116 2.06 8.09 -0.38
CA PHE A 116 1.47 7.72 0.90
C PHE A 116 1.92 8.69 1.97
N ALA A 117 1.00 9.17 2.79
CA ALA A 117 1.34 9.96 3.98
C ALA A 117 2.24 9.17 4.95
N VAL A 118 1.96 7.86 5.10
CA VAL A 118 2.82 6.90 5.81
C VAL A 118 3.14 5.77 4.84
N PRO A 119 4.37 5.71 4.29
CA PRO A 119 4.71 4.73 3.28
C PRO A 119 4.71 3.30 3.86
N PRO A 120 3.96 2.36 3.26
CA PRO A 120 3.95 0.96 3.65
C PRO A 120 5.29 0.29 3.32
N ALA A 121 5.49 -0.93 3.84
CA ALA A 121 6.70 -1.71 3.54
C ALA A 121 6.86 -2.04 2.06
N VAL A 122 5.74 -2.17 1.36
CA VAL A 122 5.67 -2.45 -0.08
C VAL A 122 4.83 -1.38 -0.76
N ILE A 123 5.36 -0.79 -1.82
CA ILE A 123 4.77 0.33 -2.54
C ILE A 123 4.45 -0.09 -3.97
N PRO A 124 3.19 0.04 -4.42
CA PRO A 124 2.85 -0.21 -5.80
C PRO A 124 3.30 0.97 -6.67
N CYS A 125 3.88 0.64 -7.83
CA CYS A 125 4.29 1.61 -8.83
C CYS A 125 3.80 1.14 -10.19
N ARG A 126 3.25 2.06 -11.00
CA ARG A 126 2.79 1.78 -12.36
C ARG A 126 3.80 2.26 -13.39
N ASP A 127 3.80 1.66 -14.58
CA ASP A 127 4.56 2.18 -15.72
C ASP A 127 4.01 3.56 -16.13
N ALA A 128 4.88 4.56 -16.17
CA ALA A 128 4.51 5.93 -16.55
C ALA A 128 4.14 6.03 -18.04
N GLY A 129 4.61 5.09 -18.88
CA GLY A 129 4.31 5.04 -20.31
C GLY A 129 2.93 4.47 -20.64
N SER A 130 2.30 3.72 -19.71
CA SER A 130 1.01 3.09 -19.96
C SER A 130 -0.17 4.06 -20.07
N LEU A 131 -0.01 5.31 -19.69
CA LEU A 131 -1.02 6.38 -19.85
C LEU A 131 -1.06 6.97 -21.27
N GLY A 132 -0.06 6.74 -22.11
CA GLY A 132 -0.01 7.27 -23.48
C GLY A 132 -0.96 6.59 -24.47
N GLY A 133 -1.53 5.43 -24.11
CA GLY A 133 -2.36 4.63 -25.00
C GLY A 133 -3.85 5.01 -25.08
N LEU A 134 -4.37 5.76 -24.13
CA LEU A 134 -5.82 6.12 -24.09
C LEU A 134 -6.13 7.56 -24.52
N GLY A 135 -5.14 8.38 -24.90
CA GLY A 135 -5.32 9.79 -25.28
C GLY A 135 -4.69 10.23 -26.59
N GLY A 136 -4.12 9.32 -27.38
CA GLY A 136 -3.48 9.62 -28.65
C GLY A 136 -4.40 9.33 -29.84
N GLY A 137 -5.54 10.02 -29.93
CA GLY A 137 -6.27 10.15 -31.20
C GLY A 137 -5.35 10.84 -32.21
N ASN A 138 -4.94 10.07 -33.18
CA ASN A 138 -4.17 10.41 -34.35
C ASN A 138 -4.80 11.61 -35.08
N THR A 139 -4.31 12.83 -34.83
CA THR A 139 -4.49 13.97 -35.73
C THR A 139 -3.18 14.23 -36.48
N GLY A 140 -2.78 13.25 -37.26
CA GLY A 140 -1.83 13.41 -38.31
C GLY A 140 -2.49 14.09 -39.52
N ASN A 141 -2.66 15.42 -39.46
CA ASN A 141 -2.96 16.21 -40.62
C ASN A 141 -1.75 16.25 -41.52
N ASN A 142 -1.69 15.32 -42.46
CA ASN A 142 -0.92 15.40 -43.68
C ASN A 142 -1.58 16.44 -44.58
N LEU A 143 -1.19 17.69 -44.40
CA LEU A 143 -1.51 18.82 -45.29
C LEU A 143 -0.18 19.38 -45.83
N SER A 144 0.45 18.62 -46.71
CA SER A 144 1.56 19.11 -47.54
C SER A 144 1.67 18.26 -48.79
N ASP A 145 0.81 18.53 -49.76
CA ASP A 145 1.14 18.38 -51.19
C ASP A 145 -0.12 18.70 -52.01
N ARG A 146 -0.32 19.98 -52.26
CA ARG A 146 -1.04 20.46 -53.43
C ARG A 146 -0.36 21.73 -53.90
N GLN A 147 0.68 21.55 -54.73
CA GLN A 147 1.18 22.62 -55.59
C GLN A 147 0.40 22.54 -56.91
N PRO A 148 -0.26 23.65 -57.35
CA PRO A 148 -0.86 23.73 -58.69
C PRO A 148 0.20 24.12 -59.69
N ARG A 149 0.16 23.46 -60.83
CA ARG A 149 0.74 23.95 -62.08
C ARG A 149 -0.21 24.95 -62.73
#